data_4d0c8ac64e8587b2017d621b11aefdee
#
_entry.id   4d0c8ac64e8587b2017d621b11aefdee
#
_cell.length_a   1.000
_cell.length_b   1.000
_cell.length_c   1.000
_cell.angle_alpha   90.00
_cell.angle_beta   90.00
_cell.angle_gamma   90.00
#
_symmetry.space_group_name_H-M   'P 1'
#
loop_
_entity.id
_entity.type
_entity.pdbx_description
1 polymer ?
#
loop_
_entity_poly.entity_id
_entity_poly.type
_entity_poly.pdbx_seq_one_letter_code
_entity_poly.pdbx_strand_id
1 'polypeptide(L)'
;MPLFHIHGLIAGVLSTFYSGGSIICSNGFDIFSFFKLIKEFNPTWYSGVPTMHQTILSRAERNEEIINQSDIRFIRSSSASLPIQVFHDLESTFSCPVIEAYGMTEASHQMTSNPLPPAKAIPGSVGIAAGPEVAVLTREKKVLNRNAIGEVLIKGANVFSGYLNNPE
;
A
#
# COMPACT_ATOMS: atom_id res chain seq x y z
N MET A 1 -9.75 3.96 1.69
CA MET A 1 -8.81 5.05 2.09
C MET A 1 -9.46 6.39 1.83
N PRO A 2 -9.26 7.42 2.70
CA PRO A 2 -9.81 8.76 2.48
C PRO A 2 -9.21 9.41 1.22
N LEU A 3 -10.02 10.12 0.44
CA LEU A 3 -9.56 10.76 -0.81
C LEU A 3 -8.81 12.08 -0.59
N PHE A 4 -8.86 12.65 0.61
CA PHE A 4 -8.02 13.80 0.97
C PHE A 4 -6.59 13.39 1.39
N HIS A 5 -6.32 12.09 1.52
CA HIS A 5 -5.00 11.54 1.81
C HIS A 5 -4.39 10.98 0.53
N ILE A 6 -3.10 11.23 0.33
CA ILE A 6 -2.40 10.85 -0.91
C ILE A 6 -2.46 9.35 -1.22
N HIS A 7 -2.52 8.49 -0.21
CA HIS A 7 -2.73 7.04 -0.39
C HIS A 7 -4.06 6.75 -1.12
N GLY A 8 -5.15 7.38 -0.70
CA GLY A 8 -6.45 7.21 -1.37
C GLY A 8 -6.47 7.86 -2.75
N LEU A 9 -6.02 9.11 -2.84
CA LEU A 9 -6.11 9.88 -4.07
C LEU A 9 -5.18 9.35 -5.18
N ILE A 10 -3.90 9.17 -4.88
CA ILE A 10 -2.92 8.77 -5.90
C ILE A 10 -2.87 7.25 -6.06
N ALA A 11 -2.57 6.51 -4.98
CA ALA A 11 -2.40 5.06 -5.09
C ALA A 11 -3.73 4.30 -5.28
N GLY A 12 -4.84 4.82 -4.81
CA GLY A 12 -6.15 4.24 -5.05
C GLY A 12 -6.77 4.73 -6.36
N VAL A 13 -7.13 6.01 -6.42
CA VAL A 13 -7.95 6.54 -7.51
C VAL A 13 -7.17 6.75 -8.80
N LEU A 14 -6.13 7.58 -8.77
CA LEU A 14 -5.43 7.96 -10.01
C LEU A 14 -4.72 6.78 -10.65
N SER A 15 -4.08 5.90 -9.86
CA SER A 15 -3.42 4.71 -10.41
C SER A 15 -4.41 3.75 -11.07
N THR A 16 -5.59 3.57 -10.47
CA THR A 16 -6.63 2.71 -11.03
C THR A 16 -7.17 3.27 -12.35
N PHE A 17 -7.47 4.57 -12.40
CA PHE A 17 -7.93 5.20 -13.64
C PHE A 17 -6.86 5.22 -14.73
N TYR A 18 -5.60 5.47 -14.36
CA TYR A 18 -4.48 5.42 -15.30
C TYR A 18 -4.33 4.03 -15.95
N SER A 19 -4.62 2.96 -15.21
CA SER A 19 -4.61 1.59 -15.72
C SER A 19 -5.90 1.15 -16.40
N GLY A 20 -6.89 2.04 -16.57
CA GLY A 20 -8.18 1.74 -17.20
C GLY A 20 -9.14 0.95 -16.31
N GLY A 21 -8.89 0.92 -15.02
CA GLY A 21 -9.71 0.19 -14.05
C GLY A 21 -10.90 1.01 -13.52
N SER A 22 -11.72 0.36 -12.69
CA SER A 22 -12.89 0.94 -12.02
C SER A 22 -12.65 1.01 -10.52
N ILE A 23 -13.35 1.92 -9.84
CA ILE A 23 -13.21 2.15 -8.40
C ILE A 23 -14.57 2.00 -7.73
N ILE A 24 -14.58 1.33 -6.58
CA ILE A 24 -15.71 1.26 -5.68
C ILE A 24 -15.49 2.31 -4.59
N CYS A 25 -16.32 3.36 -4.60
CA CYS A 25 -16.30 4.41 -3.60
C CYS A 25 -17.25 4.09 -2.44
N SER A 26 -16.75 4.16 -1.21
CA SER A 26 -17.53 4.03 0.01
C SER A 26 -17.46 5.31 0.85
N ASN A 27 -18.40 5.49 1.78
CA ASN A 27 -18.43 6.65 2.70
C ASN A 27 -17.36 6.56 3.82
N GLY A 28 -16.26 5.86 3.58
CA GLY A 28 -15.20 5.57 4.54
C GLY A 28 -15.02 4.07 4.74
N PHE A 29 -14.10 3.71 5.63
CA PHE A 29 -13.90 2.31 5.99
C PHE A 29 -14.90 1.90 7.07
N ASP A 30 -15.75 0.95 6.72
CA ASP A 30 -16.63 0.23 7.63
C ASP A 30 -16.52 -1.27 7.35
N ILE A 31 -16.28 -2.05 8.38
CA ILE A 31 -16.00 -3.48 8.25
C ILE A 31 -17.21 -4.28 7.75
N PHE A 32 -18.41 -3.87 8.08
CA PHE A 32 -19.62 -4.56 7.62
C PHE A 32 -19.88 -4.28 6.13
N SER A 33 -19.65 -3.05 5.71
CA SER A 33 -19.74 -2.65 4.31
C SER A 33 -18.63 -3.27 3.47
N PHE A 34 -17.43 -3.48 4.02
CA PHE A 34 -16.30 -4.05 3.28
C PHE A 34 -16.63 -5.40 2.63
N PHE A 35 -17.09 -6.36 3.40
CA PHE A 35 -17.44 -7.69 2.85
C PHE A 35 -18.66 -7.64 1.94
N LYS A 36 -19.62 -6.76 2.22
CA LYS A 36 -20.76 -6.54 1.33
C LYS A 36 -20.31 -6.02 -0.04
N LEU A 37 -19.38 -5.06 -0.06
CA LEU A 37 -18.81 -4.51 -1.30
C LEU A 37 -17.99 -5.56 -2.08
N ILE A 38 -17.24 -6.43 -1.39
CA ILE A 38 -16.55 -7.56 -2.04
C ILE A 38 -17.58 -8.45 -2.74
N LYS A 39 -18.63 -8.87 -2.03
CA LYS A 39 -19.67 -9.75 -2.57
C LYS A 39 -20.42 -9.11 -3.75
N GLU A 40 -20.71 -7.82 -3.68
CA GLU A 40 -21.52 -7.10 -4.67
C GLU A 40 -20.74 -6.76 -5.94
N PHE A 41 -19.50 -6.30 -5.80
CA PHE A 41 -18.71 -5.74 -6.90
C PHE A 41 -17.50 -6.59 -7.30
N ASN A 42 -17.16 -7.59 -6.53
CA ASN A 42 -16.03 -8.51 -6.76
C ASN A 42 -14.73 -7.79 -7.18
N PRO A 43 -14.17 -6.89 -6.33
CA PRO A 43 -12.97 -6.15 -6.66
C PRO A 43 -11.77 -7.09 -6.82
N THR A 44 -10.84 -6.71 -7.69
CA THR A 44 -9.63 -7.52 -7.96
C THR A 44 -8.45 -7.16 -7.05
N TRP A 45 -8.53 -6.10 -6.29
CA TRP A 45 -7.55 -5.70 -5.27
C TRP A 45 -8.14 -4.66 -4.33
N TYR A 46 -7.54 -4.54 -3.15
CA TYR A 46 -7.79 -3.40 -2.27
C TYR A 46 -6.51 -2.92 -1.60
N SER A 47 -6.52 -1.68 -1.13
CA SER A 47 -5.42 -1.08 -0.39
C SER A 47 -5.90 -0.53 0.95
N GLY A 48 -5.14 -0.76 1.99
CA GLY A 48 -5.46 -0.32 3.34
C GLY A 48 -4.23 0.04 4.18
N VAL A 49 -4.50 0.43 5.41
CA VAL A 49 -3.49 0.59 6.46
C VAL A 49 -3.55 -0.60 7.42
N PRO A 50 -2.51 -0.87 8.23
CA PRO A 50 -2.46 -2.07 9.07
C PRO A 50 -3.67 -2.26 9.99
N THR A 51 -4.21 -1.19 10.56
CA THR A 51 -5.40 -1.25 11.42
C THR A 51 -6.66 -1.70 10.67
N MET A 52 -6.80 -1.31 9.40
CA MET A 52 -7.89 -1.79 8.54
C MET A 52 -7.73 -3.29 8.27
N HIS A 53 -6.53 -3.74 7.93
CA HIS A 53 -6.24 -5.16 7.70
C HIS A 53 -6.53 -6.02 8.92
N GLN A 54 -6.10 -5.60 10.11
CA GLN A 54 -6.41 -6.29 11.37
C GLN A 54 -7.92 -6.38 11.63
N THR A 55 -8.66 -5.29 11.35
CA THR A 55 -10.13 -5.28 11.50
C THR A 55 -10.79 -6.23 10.49
N ILE A 56 -10.29 -6.31 9.25
CA ILE A 56 -10.78 -7.25 8.23
C ILE A 56 -10.54 -8.68 8.69
N LEU A 57 -9.33 -9.02 9.13
CA LEU A 57 -8.97 -10.34 9.64
C LEU A 57 -9.84 -10.76 10.83
N SER A 58 -10.16 -9.84 11.75
CA SER A 58 -11.01 -10.14 12.91
C SER A 58 -12.44 -10.59 12.54
N ARG A 59 -12.84 -10.40 11.30
CA ARG A 59 -14.16 -10.78 10.76
C ARG A 59 -14.08 -11.80 9.63
N ALA A 60 -12.88 -12.25 9.26
CA ALA A 60 -12.65 -13.12 8.11
C ALA A 60 -13.39 -14.45 8.23
N GLU A 61 -13.29 -15.11 9.37
CA GLU A 61 -13.95 -16.39 9.63
C GLU A 61 -15.47 -16.36 9.36
N ARG A 62 -16.14 -15.27 9.76
CA ARG A 62 -17.58 -15.09 9.54
C ARG A 62 -17.95 -14.75 8.11
N ASN A 63 -16.96 -14.46 7.27
CA ASN A 63 -17.12 -14.07 5.88
C ASN A 63 -16.32 -14.96 4.93
N GLU A 64 -15.95 -16.16 5.38
CA GLU A 64 -15.10 -17.10 4.63
C GLU A 64 -15.65 -17.41 3.24
N GLU A 65 -16.96 -17.62 3.12
CA GLU A 65 -17.61 -17.87 1.83
C GLU A 65 -17.42 -16.71 0.85
N ILE A 66 -17.54 -15.45 1.33
CA ILE A 66 -17.34 -14.26 0.50
C ILE A 66 -15.87 -14.15 0.07
N ILE A 67 -14.95 -14.42 0.98
CA ILE A 67 -13.50 -14.38 0.71
C ILE A 67 -13.14 -15.44 -0.34
N ASN A 68 -13.60 -16.67 -0.17
CA ASN A 68 -13.31 -17.79 -1.07
C ASN A 68 -13.89 -17.61 -2.48
N GLN A 69 -14.95 -16.82 -2.62
CA GLN A 69 -15.58 -16.50 -3.91
C GLN A 69 -15.03 -15.20 -4.53
N SER A 70 -14.13 -14.49 -3.86
CA SER A 70 -13.60 -13.19 -4.35
C SER A 70 -12.48 -13.40 -5.36
N ASP A 71 -12.39 -12.46 -6.32
CA ASP A 71 -11.32 -12.39 -7.32
C ASP A 71 -10.15 -11.49 -6.88
N ILE A 72 -9.92 -11.33 -5.57
CA ILE A 72 -8.84 -10.51 -5.06
C ILE A 72 -7.49 -11.13 -5.46
N ARG A 73 -6.76 -10.44 -6.32
CA ARG A 73 -5.46 -10.88 -6.86
C ARG A 73 -4.28 -10.51 -5.98
N PHE A 74 -4.39 -9.42 -5.23
CA PHE A 74 -3.40 -8.97 -4.26
C PHE A 74 -4.00 -7.96 -3.27
N ILE A 75 -3.36 -7.84 -2.13
CA ILE A 75 -3.67 -6.85 -1.09
C ILE A 75 -2.47 -5.91 -0.95
N ARG A 76 -2.73 -4.59 -0.89
CA ARG A 76 -1.69 -3.58 -0.71
C ARG A 76 -1.80 -2.94 0.66
N SER A 77 -0.69 -2.92 1.41
CA SER A 77 -0.55 -2.19 2.67
C SER A 77 0.42 -1.03 2.53
N SER A 78 0.07 0.13 3.09
CA SER A 78 0.95 1.31 3.09
C SER A 78 0.59 2.26 4.22
N SER A 79 1.34 3.35 4.36
CA SER A 79 1.18 4.45 5.33
C SER A 79 1.59 4.14 6.77
N ALA A 80 1.83 2.89 7.10
CA ALA A 80 2.42 2.44 8.36
C ALA A 80 3.06 1.05 8.16
N SER A 81 3.95 0.66 9.06
CA SER A 81 4.57 -0.66 9.04
C SER A 81 3.53 -1.75 9.31
N LEU A 82 3.47 -2.76 8.44
CA LEU A 82 2.60 -3.91 8.59
C LEU A 82 3.26 -4.93 9.52
N PRO A 83 2.63 -5.36 10.62
CA PRO A 83 3.15 -6.46 11.42
C PRO A 83 3.29 -7.73 10.57
N ILE A 84 4.40 -8.42 10.71
CA ILE A 84 4.72 -9.63 9.91
C ILE A 84 3.63 -10.71 10.06
N GLN A 85 3.09 -10.87 11.25
CA GLN A 85 2.00 -11.82 11.48
C GLN A 85 0.75 -11.43 10.66
N VAL A 86 0.37 -10.15 10.66
CA VAL A 86 -0.78 -9.65 9.87
C VAL A 86 -0.56 -9.85 8.38
N PHE A 87 0.68 -9.69 7.90
CA PHE A 87 1.04 -9.99 6.51
C PHE A 87 0.72 -11.46 6.17
N HIS A 88 1.20 -12.41 6.97
CA HIS A 88 0.96 -13.83 6.73
C HIS A 88 -0.51 -14.23 6.91
N ASP A 89 -1.19 -13.65 7.89
CA ASP A 89 -2.62 -13.89 8.11
C ASP A 89 -3.45 -13.43 6.90
N LEU A 90 -3.12 -12.30 6.30
CA LEU A 90 -3.77 -11.81 5.08
C LEU A 90 -3.52 -12.75 3.89
N GLU A 91 -2.27 -13.16 3.66
CA GLU A 91 -1.93 -14.09 2.57
C GLU A 91 -2.67 -15.41 2.69
N SER A 92 -2.70 -15.98 3.91
CA SER A 92 -3.39 -17.25 4.16
C SER A 92 -4.91 -17.12 4.04
N THR A 93 -5.48 -16.01 4.55
CA THR A 93 -6.93 -15.79 4.55
C THR A 93 -7.49 -15.55 3.15
N PHE A 94 -6.81 -14.72 2.35
CA PHE A 94 -7.28 -14.34 1.01
C PHE A 94 -6.64 -15.17 -0.12
N SER A 95 -5.71 -16.06 0.20
CA SER A 95 -4.99 -16.88 -0.78
C SER A 95 -4.36 -16.06 -1.91
N CYS A 96 -3.91 -14.85 -1.60
CA CYS A 96 -3.32 -13.93 -2.57
C CYS A 96 -2.10 -13.20 -1.98
N PRO A 97 -1.16 -12.70 -2.82
CA PRO A 97 0.01 -11.99 -2.33
C PRO A 97 -0.36 -10.68 -1.63
N VAL A 98 0.37 -10.37 -0.57
CA VAL A 98 0.35 -9.09 0.12
C VAL A 98 1.59 -8.30 -0.28
N ILE A 99 1.43 -7.02 -0.60
CA ILE A 99 2.53 -6.11 -0.92
C ILE A 99 2.54 -4.93 0.03
N GLU A 100 3.70 -4.64 0.59
CA GLU A 100 3.94 -3.41 1.33
C GLU A 100 4.52 -2.35 0.40
N ALA A 101 4.12 -1.10 0.60
CA ALA A 101 4.66 0.03 -0.12
C ALA A 101 4.91 1.20 0.83
N TYR A 102 5.95 1.97 0.53
CA TYR A 102 6.31 3.16 1.28
C TYR A 102 6.24 4.39 0.39
N GLY A 103 5.72 5.45 0.96
CA GLY A 103 5.60 6.72 0.28
C GLY A 103 5.18 7.84 1.21
N MET A 104 5.24 9.05 0.69
CA MET A 104 4.86 10.28 1.40
C MET A 104 4.28 11.30 0.43
N THR A 105 3.63 12.32 0.97
CA THR A 105 2.99 13.39 0.19
C THR A 105 3.99 14.10 -0.73
N GLU A 106 5.19 14.35 -0.24
CA GLU A 106 6.27 15.03 -0.92
C GLU A 106 6.87 14.25 -2.10
N ALA A 107 6.53 12.96 -2.20
CA ALA A 107 6.92 12.08 -3.30
C ALA A 107 5.73 11.68 -4.20
N SER A 108 4.64 12.44 -4.20
CA SER A 108 3.40 12.10 -4.92
C SER A 108 2.92 10.67 -4.63
N HIS A 109 3.06 10.23 -3.40
CA HIS A 109 2.80 8.98 -2.76
C HIS A 109 3.95 7.97 -2.83
N GLN A 110 4.20 7.31 -3.97
CA GLN A 110 4.98 6.07 -3.99
C GLN A 110 6.47 6.31 -4.19
N MET A 111 7.27 5.77 -3.28
CA MET A 111 8.73 5.75 -3.33
C MET A 111 9.25 4.33 -3.57
N THR A 112 8.73 3.36 -2.80
CA THR A 112 9.08 1.94 -2.93
C THR A 112 7.84 1.07 -2.87
N SER A 113 7.95 -0.15 -3.39
CA SER A 113 6.92 -1.18 -3.29
C SER A 113 7.53 -2.56 -3.35
N ASN A 114 6.97 -3.50 -2.62
CA ASN A 114 7.20 -4.91 -2.91
C ASN A 114 6.74 -5.22 -4.33
N PRO A 115 7.45 -6.09 -5.06
CA PRO A 115 7.05 -6.52 -6.38
C PRO A 115 5.83 -7.47 -6.30
N LEU A 116 5.08 -7.51 -7.40
CA LEU A 116 4.06 -8.54 -7.63
C LEU A 116 4.69 -9.83 -8.18
N PRO A 117 4.01 -10.98 -8.08
CA PRO A 117 4.47 -12.22 -8.71
C PRO A 117 4.84 -12.04 -10.20
N PRO A 118 5.85 -12.78 -10.70
CA PRO A 118 6.52 -13.94 -10.07
C PRO A 118 7.59 -13.58 -9.04
N ALA A 119 7.93 -12.31 -8.84
CA ALA A 119 8.83 -11.91 -7.78
C ALA A 119 8.15 -12.02 -6.40
N LYS A 120 8.97 -12.15 -5.34
CA LYS A 120 8.42 -12.36 -4.00
C LYS A 120 8.45 -11.06 -3.20
N ALA A 121 7.33 -10.74 -2.55
CA ALA A 121 7.27 -9.78 -1.48
C ALA A 121 8.07 -10.31 -0.26
N ILE A 122 8.69 -9.40 0.48
CA ILE A 122 9.43 -9.73 1.71
C ILE A 122 8.68 -9.07 2.87
N PRO A 123 8.09 -9.84 3.79
CA PRO A 123 7.38 -9.29 4.95
C PRO A 123 8.28 -8.35 5.77
N GLY A 124 7.73 -7.19 6.16
CA GLY A 124 8.47 -6.17 6.90
C GLY A 124 9.43 -5.33 6.05
N SER A 125 9.49 -5.58 4.74
CA SER A 125 10.23 -4.75 3.80
C SER A 125 9.27 -3.93 2.94
N VAL A 126 9.61 -2.68 2.71
CA VAL A 126 8.85 -1.81 1.78
C VAL A 126 9.28 -1.98 0.31
N GLY A 127 10.08 -3.02 0.02
CA GLY A 127 10.44 -3.43 -1.33
C GLY A 127 11.56 -2.63 -1.97
N ILE A 128 11.45 -2.44 -3.27
CA ILE A 128 12.43 -1.78 -4.13
C ILE A 128 11.93 -0.41 -4.59
N ALA A 129 12.82 0.43 -5.08
CA ALA A 129 12.46 1.71 -5.68
C ALA A 129 11.39 1.52 -6.78
N ALA A 130 10.34 2.33 -6.73
CA ALA A 130 9.16 2.20 -7.58
C ALA A 130 8.67 3.58 -8.06
N GLY A 131 9.49 4.22 -8.86
CA GLY A 131 9.32 5.57 -9.41
C GLY A 131 10.60 6.37 -9.27
N PRO A 132 10.90 6.98 -8.11
CA PRO A 132 12.13 7.72 -7.90
C PRO A 132 13.35 6.80 -7.70
N GLU A 133 14.53 7.35 -7.86
CA GLU A 133 15.75 6.78 -7.29
C GLU A 133 15.67 6.89 -5.76
N VAL A 134 16.12 5.84 -5.06
CA VAL A 134 16.11 5.79 -3.59
C VAL A 134 17.51 5.43 -3.10
N ALA A 135 18.01 6.18 -2.13
CA ALA A 135 19.27 5.91 -1.45
C ALA A 135 19.10 6.06 0.07
N VAL A 136 20.04 5.50 0.81
CA VAL A 136 20.15 5.70 2.27
C VAL A 136 21.47 6.40 2.55
N LEU A 137 21.43 7.47 3.35
CA LEU A 137 22.60 8.27 3.66
C LEU A 137 23.01 8.16 5.12
N THR A 138 24.32 8.28 5.37
CA THR A 138 24.83 8.57 6.71
C THR A 138 24.51 10.01 7.13
N ARG A 139 24.77 10.35 8.39
CA ARG A 139 24.71 11.75 8.88
C ARG A 139 25.69 12.67 8.13
N GLU A 140 26.81 12.13 7.63
CA GLU A 140 27.81 12.85 6.83
C GLU A 140 27.45 12.89 5.33
N LYS A 141 26.20 12.55 4.98
CA LYS A 141 25.68 12.55 3.60
C LYS A 141 26.41 11.60 2.63
N LYS A 142 27.00 10.53 3.13
CA LYS A 142 27.57 9.45 2.28
C LYS A 142 26.51 8.40 2.02
N VAL A 143 26.41 7.94 0.77
CA VAL A 143 25.52 6.84 0.40
C VAL A 143 25.96 5.56 1.12
N LEU A 144 25.02 4.93 1.79
CA LEU A 144 25.21 3.68 2.50
C LEU A 144 25.04 2.49 1.56
N ASN A 145 25.82 1.44 1.82
CA ASN A 145 25.61 0.15 1.22
C ASN A 145 24.40 -0.56 1.85
N ARG A 146 24.04 -1.72 1.28
CA ARG A 146 22.95 -2.57 1.79
C ARG A 146 23.14 -2.92 3.28
N ASN A 147 22.03 -3.12 3.98
CA ASN A 147 21.98 -3.49 5.40
C ASN A 147 22.53 -2.41 6.37
N ALA A 148 22.34 -1.15 6.04
CA ALA A 148 22.71 -0.05 6.92
C ALA A 148 21.48 0.83 7.24
N ILE A 149 21.52 1.46 8.41
CA ILE A 149 20.48 2.39 8.89
C ILE A 149 20.94 3.82 8.63
N GLY A 150 20.07 4.62 8.02
CA GLY A 150 20.37 6.02 7.72
C GLY A 150 19.13 6.80 7.26
N GLU A 151 19.36 8.00 6.79
CA GLU A 151 18.31 8.88 6.24
C GLU A 151 17.95 8.43 4.81
N VAL A 152 16.65 8.34 4.53
CA VAL A 152 16.16 7.99 3.18
C VAL A 152 16.22 9.22 2.30
N LEU A 153 16.91 9.11 1.17
CA LEU A 153 16.96 10.12 0.12
C LEU A 153 16.21 9.63 -1.11
N ILE A 154 15.44 10.51 -1.72
CA ILE A 154 14.76 10.24 -2.99
C ILE A 154 15.10 11.30 -4.04
N LYS A 155 15.11 10.90 -5.31
CA LYS A 155 15.27 11.78 -6.46
C LYS A 155 14.42 11.27 -7.61
N GLY A 156 13.55 12.13 -8.15
CA GLY A 156 12.70 11.75 -9.28
C GLY A 156 11.71 12.83 -9.65
N ALA A 157 11.03 12.64 -10.77
CA ALA A 157 10.00 13.55 -11.27
C ALA A 157 8.75 13.63 -10.39
N ASN A 158 8.57 12.67 -9.50
CA ASN A 158 7.46 12.60 -8.55
C ASN A 158 7.72 13.39 -7.25
N VAL A 159 8.93 13.89 -7.04
CA VAL A 159 9.26 14.74 -5.89
C VAL A 159 8.71 16.14 -6.13
N PHE A 160 7.91 16.63 -5.19
CA PHE A 160 7.30 17.96 -5.29
C PHE A 160 8.33 19.09 -5.14
N SER A 161 8.01 20.29 -5.61
CA SER A 161 8.90 21.45 -5.56
C SER A 161 8.87 22.21 -4.23
N GLY A 162 7.97 21.85 -3.32
CA GLY A 162 7.82 22.48 -2.01
C GLY A 162 6.37 22.77 -1.63
N TYR A 163 6.15 23.15 -0.39
CA TYR A 163 4.84 23.59 0.11
C TYR A 163 4.54 25.04 -0.28
N LEU A 164 3.28 25.29 -0.62
CA LEU A 164 2.82 26.64 -0.96
C LEU A 164 3.02 27.61 0.24
N ASN A 165 3.64 28.76 -0.01
CA ASN A 165 3.95 29.77 0.99
C ASN A 165 4.86 29.29 2.14
N ASN A 166 5.61 28.23 1.95
CA ASN A 166 6.62 27.72 2.89
C ASN A 166 7.94 27.44 2.12
N PRO A 167 8.81 28.45 1.95
CA PRO A 167 10.00 28.33 1.10
C PRO A 167 11.18 27.61 1.76
N GLU A 168 11.07 27.10 2.99
CA GLU A 168 12.14 26.36 3.70
C GLU A 168 12.19 24.89 3.36
#